data_59e5843d78f616b697cde0f6c0ed5f69
#
_entry.id   59e5843d78f616b697cde0f6c0ed5f69
#
_cell.length_a   1.000
_cell.length_b   1.000
_cell.length_c   1.000
_cell.angle_alpha   90.00
_cell.angle_beta   90.00
_cell.angle_gamma   90.00
#
_symmetry.space_group_name_H-M   'P 1'
#
loop_
_entity.id
_entity.type
_entity.pdbx_description
1 polymer ?
#
loop_
_entity_poly.entity_id
_entity_poly.type
_entity_poly.pdbx_seq_one_letter_code
_entity_poly.pdbx_strand_id
1 'polypeptide(L)'
;LEVDMGKRITAALWGAVVWNTEDGERLFEPHYLLPLTSLRPTEYAQGSSDNALVGLEGRWRLGPPDQRQRFLFGQLLLDELIVSEILGSTGWWGNKYGLLGGMHWGYPRGAWRVEAAGVRPWTYSHFTPTSAYINGLTPLAHPLGANFLEGSIEGHMNRKKWTLHGRCTVSSRGDD
;
A
#
# COMPACT_ATOMS: atom_id res chain seq x y z
N LEU A 1 -4.98 -8.95 9.59
CA LEU A 1 -5.34 -10.36 9.40
C LEU A 1 -4.52 -10.93 8.24
N GLU A 2 -3.73 -11.96 8.48
CA GLU A 2 -2.97 -12.67 7.46
C GLU A 2 -3.47 -14.12 7.36
N VAL A 3 -3.59 -14.62 6.14
CA VAL A 3 -4.08 -15.97 5.85
C VAL A 3 -3.21 -16.62 4.80
N ASP A 4 -2.73 -17.81 5.12
CA ASP A 4 -2.06 -18.69 4.17
C ASP A 4 -3.08 -19.57 3.45
N MET A 5 -3.22 -19.37 2.15
CA MET A 5 -4.08 -20.17 1.27
C MET A 5 -3.25 -21.29 0.63
N GLY A 6 -3.16 -22.41 1.34
CA GLY A 6 -2.31 -23.53 0.97
C GLY A 6 -0.82 -23.20 1.12
N LYS A 7 0.02 -23.84 0.27
CA LYS A 7 1.48 -23.72 0.39
C LYS A 7 2.11 -22.59 -0.45
N ARG A 8 1.30 -21.89 -1.22
CA ARG A 8 1.81 -20.97 -2.26
C ARG A 8 1.31 -19.54 -2.15
N ILE A 9 0.17 -19.32 -1.57
CA ILE A 9 -0.45 -17.99 -1.53
C ILE A 9 -0.56 -17.55 -0.09
N THR A 10 -0.11 -16.34 0.18
CA THR A 10 -0.36 -15.63 1.42
C THR A 10 -1.12 -14.36 1.05
N ALA A 11 -2.20 -14.06 1.76
CA ALA A 11 -2.95 -12.83 1.61
C ALA A 11 -3.11 -12.16 2.98
N ALA A 12 -3.09 -10.85 3.00
CA ALA A 12 -3.34 -10.10 4.22
C ALA A 12 -4.28 -8.93 3.98
N LEU A 13 -5.10 -8.66 4.98
CA LEU A 13 -5.94 -7.48 5.10
C LEU A 13 -5.48 -6.70 6.33
N TRP A 14 -5.27 -5.40 6.16
CA TRP A 14 -4.91 -4.52 7.26
C TRP A 14 -5.69 -3.20 7.17
N GLY A 15 -5.81 -2.53 8.30
CA GLY A 15 -6.39 -1.20 8.39
C GLY A 15 -5.45 -0.27 9.13
N ALA A 16 -5.51 1.01 8.78
CA ALA A 16 -4.84 2.08 9.50
C ALA A 16 -5.82 3.22 9.72
N VAL A 17 -5.76 3.84 10.88
CA VAL A 17 -6.58 5.00 11.22
C VAL A 17 -5.69 6.11 11.72
N VAL A 18 -5.89 7.30 11.17
CA VAL A 18 -5.29 8.53 11.70
C VAL A 18 -6.42 9.30 12.38
N TRP A 19 -6.40 9.33 13.70
CA TRP A 19 -7.40 10.09 14.48
C TRP A 19 -6.91 11.48 14.80
N ASN A 20 -7.85 12.43 14.80
CA ASN A 20 -7.57 13.82 15.08
C ASN A 20 -7.96 14.19 16.53
N THR A 21 -7.09 14.92 17.20
CA THR A 21 -7.31 15.41 18.56
C THR A 21 -7.61 16.93 18.63
N GLU A 22 -7.76 17.61 17.49
CA GLU A 22 -7.97 19.06 17.46
C GLU A 22 -9.24 19.54 18.19
N ASP A 23 -10.26 18.68 18.26
CA ASP A 23 -11.49 18.97 18.99
C ASP A 23 -11.40 18.73 20.52
N GLY A 24 -10.23 18.38 21.03
CA GLY A 24 -9.91 18.30 22.45
C GLY A 24 -10.60 17.20 23.26
N GLU A 25 -11.54 16.48 22.70
CA GLU A 25 -12.37 15.48 23.41
C GLU A 25 -12.31 14.06 22.86
N ARG A 26 -11.73 13.84 21.68
CA ARG A 26 -11.68 12.48 21.09
C ARG A 26 -10.43 11.74 21.50
N LEU A 27 -10.61 10.88 22.48
CA LEU A 27 -9.66 9.85 22.86
C LEU A 27 -9.72 8.70 21.85
N PHE A 28 -8.67 7.87 21.84
CA PHE A 28 -8.63 6.64 21.09
C PHE A 28 -9.93 5.82 21.26
N GLU A 29 -10.59 5.49 20.17
CA GLU A 29 -11.81 4.71 20.19
C GLU A 29 -11.49 3.21 20.11
N PRO A 30 -11.91 2.40 21.12
CA PRO A 30 -11.56 0.97 21.15
C PRO A 30 -11.99 0.14 19.93
N HIS A 31 -12.99 0.60 19.18
CA HIS A 31 -13.44 -0.10 17.99
C HIS A 31 -12.39 -0.12 16.86
N TYR A 32 -11.40 0.80 16.86
CA TYR A 32 -10.27 0.74 15.92
C TYR A 32 -9.37 -0.48 16.09
N LEU A 33 -9.46 -1.16 17.22
CA LEU A 33 -8.76 -2.45 17.42
C LEU A 33 -9.38 -3.60 16.64
N LEU A 34 -10.60 -3.45 16.13
CA LEU A 34 -11.28 -4.50 15.39
C LEU A 34 -10.95 -4.35 13.89
N PRO A 35 -10.30 -5.34 13.25
CA PRO A 35 -9.75 -5.20 11.89
C PRO A 35 -10.79 -5.00 10.78
N LEU A 36 -12.07 -5.10 11.07
CA LEU A 36 -13.17 -4.93 10.11
C LEU A 36 -14.01 -3.66 10.34
N THR A 37 -13.84 -2.96 11.45
CA THR A 37 -14.65 -1.78 11.79
C THR A 37 -14.08 -0.48 11.24
N SER A 38 -12.83 -0.47 10.80
CA SER A 38 -12.25 0.63 10.02
C SER A 38 -12.81 0.69 8.58
N LEU A 39 -13.74 -0.18 8.23
CA LEU A 39 -14.49 -0.05 6.99
C LEU A 39 -15.51 1.09 7.12
N ARG A 40 -15.49 2.03 6.20
CA ARG A 40 -16.28 3.27 6.07
C ARG A 40 -17.71 3.32 6.63
N PRO A 41 -18.53 2.24 6.69
CA PRO A 41 -19.88 2.37 7.22
C PRO A 41 -19.94 2.88 8.66
N THR A 42 -18.93 2.57 9.47
CA THR A 42 -18.88 2.99 10.89
C THR A 42 -18.49 4.46 11.01
N GLU A 43 -17.56 4.93 10.19
CA GLU A 43 -17.09 6.30 10.14
C GLU A 43 -18.21 7.26 9.71
N TYR A 44 -18.95 6.93 8.65
CA TYR A 44 -20.11 7.70 8.19
C TYR A 44 -21.24 7.75 9.22
N ALA A 45 -21.47 6.65 9.95
CA ALA A 45 -22.55 6.58 10.94
C ALA A 45 -22.25 7.43 12.18
N GLN A 46 -21.00 7.71 12.48
CA GLN A 46 -20.58 8.43 13.69
C GLN A 46 -20.14 9.88 13.43
N GLY A 47 -20.08 10.31 12.16
CA GLY A 47 -19.62 11.66 11.81
C GLY A 47 -18.17 11.92 12.23
N SER A 48 -17.32 10.88 12.21
CA SER A 48 -15.92 10.98 12.59
C SER A 48 -15.13 11.80 11.56
N SER A 49 -14.21 12.66 12.06
CA SER A 49 -13.23 13.38 11.24
C SER A 49 -11.93 12.58 11.03
N ASP A 50 -11.92 11.31 11.44
CA ASP A 50 -10.76 10.46 11.38
C ASP A 50 -10.56 9.90 9.97
N ASN A 51 -9.32 9.65 9.58
CA ASN A 51 -8.97 9.10 8.28
C ASN A 51 -8.68 7.61 8.40
N ALA A 52 -9.49 6.77 7.78
CA ALA A 52 -9.35 5.32 7.79
C ALA A 52 -8.93 4.79 6.42
N LEU A 53 -7.84 4.03 6.40
CA LEU A 53 -7.29 3.39 5.22
C LEU A 53 -7.39 1.87 5.36
N VAL A 54 -7.64 1.20 4.24
CA VAL A 54 -7.68 -0.27 4.17
C VAL A 54 -6.66 -0.75 3.15
N GLY A 55 -5.87 -1.73 3.51
CA GLY A 55 -4.91 -2.34 2.62
C GLY A 55 -5.15 -3.83 2.42
N LEU A 56 -4.99 -4.26 1.18
CA LEU A 56 -4.92 -5.67 0.80
C LEU A 56 -3.54 -5.94 0.26
N GLU A 57 -2.96 -7.06 0.66
CA GLU A 57 -1.71 -7.51 0.08
C GLU A 57 -1.74 -9.01 -0.20
N GLY A 58 -0.97 -9.41 -1.20
CA GLY A 58 -0.86 -10.80 -1.58
C GLY A 58 0.52 -11.16 -2.08
N ARG A 59 0.90 -12.40 -1.82
CA ARG A 59 2.11 -13.00 -2.32
C ARG A 59 1.82 -14.38 -2.86
N TRP A 60 2.22 -14.62 -4.11
CA TRP A 60 2.10 -15.92 -4.76
C TRP A 60 3.49 -16.49 -5.05
N ARG A 61 3.83 -17.57 -4.36
CA ARG A 61 5.09 -18.30 -4.56
C ARG A 61 5.06 -19.07 -5.86
N LEU A 62 6.07 -18.86 -6.69
CA LEU A 62 6.26 -19.54 -7.96
C LEU A 62 7.18 -20.76 -7.76
N GLY A 63 6.79 -21.90 -8.32
CA GLY A 63 7.57 -23.12 -8.23
C GLY A 63 7.34 -23.96 -6.97
N PRO A 64 8.13 -25.01 -6.77
CA PRO A 64 8.01 -25.91 -5.64
C PRO A 64 8.39 -25.24 -4.31
N PRO A 65 7.96 -25.79 -3.14
CA PRO A 65 8.17 -25.16 -1.82
C PRO A 65 9.62 -24.93 -1.42
N ASP A 66 10.55 -25.67 -2.00
CA ASP A 66 11.99 -25.52 -1.81
C ASP A 66 12.56 -24.31 -2.54
N GLN A 67 11.90 -23.82 -3.57
CA GLN A 67 12.26 -22.60 -4.31
C GLN A 67 11.54 -21.37 -3.75
N ARG A 68 11.71 -21.09 -2.47
CA ARG A 68 11.04 -19.98 -1.76
C ARG A 68 11.37 -18.57 -2.24
N GLN A 69 12.40 -18.44 -3.07
CA GLN A 69 12.91 -17.15 -3.52
C GLN A 69 12.26 -16.64 -4.79
N ARG A 70 11.17 -17.25 -5.25
CA ARG A 70 10.47 -16.82 -6.48
C ARG A 70 9.01 -16.56 -6.14
N PHE A 71 8.59 -15.32 -6.26
CA PHE A 71 7.21 -14.95 -5.95
C PHE A 71 6.77 -13.70 -6.71
N LEU A 72 5.48 -13.65 -7.00
CA LEU A 72 4.77 -12.43 -7.33
C LEU A 72 4.21 -11.83 -6.04
N PHE A 73 4.09 -10.52 -6.00
CA PHE A 73 3.47 -9.82 -4.88
C PHE A 73 2.69 -8.61 -5.39
N GLY A 74 1.72 -8.20 -4.61
CA GLY A 74 0.92 -7.02 -4.90
C GLY A 74 0.31 -6.45 -3.64
N GLN A 75 0.06 -5.16 -3.66
CA GLN A 75 -0.61 -4.41 -2.61
C GLN A 75 -1.62 -3.46 -3.24
N LEU A 76 -2.78 -3.36 -2.61
CA LEU A 76 -3.80 -2.38 -2.88
C LEU A 76 -4.06 -1.61 -1.60
N LEU A 77 -3.96 -0.30 -1.64
CA LEU A 77 -4.37 0.59 -0.57
C LEU A 77 -5.60 1.36 -1.04
N LEU A 78 -6.62 1.41 -0.20
CA LEU A 78 -7.84 2.17 -0.38
C LEU A 78 -7.93 3.21 0.73
N ASP A 79 -7.97 4.47 0.35
CA ASP A 79 -8.20 5.61 1.24
C ASP A 79 -9.68 6.03 1.12
N GLU A 80 -10.11 6.41 -0.08
CA GLU A 80 -11.50 6.67 -0.41
C GLU A 80 -11.89 5.97 -1.71
N LEU A 81 -13.03 5.25 -1.71
CA LEU A 81 -13.47 4.52 -2.89
C LEU A 81 -15.00 4.51 -3.03
N ILE A 82 -15.49 5.05 -4.13
CA ILE A 82 -16.88 4.87 -4.57
C ILE A 82 -16.88 3.96 -5.78
N VAL A 83 -17.33 2.71 -5.58
CA VAL A 83 -17.29 1.66 -6.60
C VAL A 83 -18.10 2.02 -7.85
N SER A 84 -19.25 2.68 -7.72
CA SER A 84 -20.06 3.13 -8.85
C SER A 84 -19.32 4.09 -9.78
N GLU A 85 -18.46 4.95 -9.23
CA GLU A 85 -17.67 5.91 -10.01
C GLU A 85 -16.52 5.21 -10.77
N ILE A 86 -15.99 4.13 -10.20
CA ILE A 86 -14.99 3.29 -10.90
C ILE A 86 -15.66 2.55 -12.06
N LEU A 87 -16.78 1.90 -11.82
CA LEU A 87 -17.51 1.13 -12.83
C LEU A 87 -18.04 2.03 -13.95
N GLY A 88 -18.44 3.26 -13.61
CA GLY A 88 -18.87 4.27 -14.57
C GLY A 88 -17.72 4.91 -15.35
N SER A 89 -16.47 4.62 -15.02
CA SER A 89 -15.26 5.22 -15.63
C SER A 89 -15.30 6.76 -15.65
N THR A 90 -15.92 7.37 -14.64
CA THR A 90 -16.12 8.83 -14.57
C THR A 90 -14.83 9.60 -14.31
N GLY A 91 -13.78 8.89 -13.85
CA GLY A 91 -12.52 9.52 -13.43
C GLY A 91 -12.64 10.38 -12.17
N TRP A 92 -13.71 10.17 -11.39
CA TRP A 92 -13.98 10.98 -10.20
C TRP A 92 -12.77 11.09 -9.27
N TRP A 93 -12.39 12.32 -8.99
CA TRP A 93 -11.16 12.64 -8.27
C TRP A 93 -11.10 12.08 -6.84
N GLY A 94 -12.24 11.94 -6.18
CA GLY A 94 -12.35 11.45 -4.81
C GLY A 94 -12.11 9.94 -4.65
N ASN A 95 -11.93 9.17 -5.75
CA ASN A 95 -11.44 7.80 -5.64
C ASN A 95 -9.93 7.80 -5.39
N LYS A 96 -9.54 7.59 -4.13
CA LYS A 96 -8.18 7.64 -3.63
C LYS A 96 -7.67 6.22 -3.37
N TYR A 97 -6.68 5.78 -4.13
CA TYR A 97 -6.08 4.47 -3.96
C TYR A 97 -4.64 4.42 -4.46
N GLY A 98 -3.89 3.47 -3.94
CA GLY A 98 -2.54 3.14 -4.39
C GLY A 98 -2.44 1.66 -4.76
N LEU A 99 -1.67 1.36 -5.79
CA LEU A 99 -1.35 0.02 -6.26
C LEU A 99 0.15 -0.17 -6.30
N LEU A 100 0.60 -1.34 -5.87
CA LEU A 100 1.96 -1.79 -6.03
C LEU A 100 1.94 -3.25 -6.45
N GLY A 101 2.78 -3.61 -7.40
CA GLY A 101 2.93 -5.00 -7.80
C GLY A 101 4.32 -5.29 -8.32
N GLY A 102 4.74 -6.54 -8.19
CA GLY A 102 6.08 -6.89 -8.62
C GLY A 102 6.36 -8.37 -8.59
N MET A 103 7.60 -8.68 -8.97
CA MET A 103 8.14 -10.03 -8.99
C MET A 103 9.52 -10.04 -8.34
N HIS A 104 9.76 -11.05 -7.52
CA HIS A 104 11.07 -11.39 -6.99
C HIS A 104 11.51 -12.74 -7.55
N TRP A 105 12.74 -12.78 -8.06
CA TRP A 105 13.31 -13.99 -8.64
C TRP A 105 14.69 -14.28 -8.09
N GLY A 106 14.75 -15.19 -7.11
CA GLY A 106 15.99 -15.65 -6.53
C GLY A 106 16.61 -16.81 -7.31
N TYR A 107 17.94 -16.87 -7.32
CA TYR A 107 18.75 -17.95 -7.84
C TYR A 107 19.97 -18.18 -6.91
N PRO A 108 20.71 -19.27 -7.03
CA PRO A 108 21.72 -19.67 -6.04
C PRO A 108 22.81 -18.64 -5.72
N ARG A 109 23.04 -17.69 -6.62
CA ARG A 109 24.08 -16.66 -6.45
C ARG A 109 23.59 -15.23 -6.43
N GLY A 110 22.29 -15.02 -6.32
CA GLY A 110 21.74 -13.68 -6.32
C GLY A 110 20.23 -13.65 -6.45
N ALA A 111 19.70 -12.47 -6.67
CA ALA A 111 18.29 -12.26 -6.98
C ALA A 111 18.10 -10.98 -7.79
N TRP A 112 16.97 -10.87 -8.43
CA TRP A 112 16.46 -9.62 -8.96
C TRP A 112 14.99 -9.43 -8.56
N ARG A 113 14.59 -8.17 -8.47
CA ARG A 113 13.23 -7.72 -8.18
C ARG A 113 12.85 -6.67 -9.19
N VAL A 114 11.65 -6.80 -9.74
CA VAL A 114 11.00 -5.77 -10.54
C VAL A 114 9.74 -5.36 -9.81
N GLU A 115 9.50 -4.05 -9.75
CA GLU A 115 8.36 -3.50 -9.05
C GLU A 115 7.79 -2.31 -9.84
N ALA A 116 6.48 -2.19 -9.85
CA ALA A 116 5.77 -1.01 -10.32
C ALA A 116 4.81 -0.56 -9.23
N ALA A 117 4.74 0.75 -9.01
CA ALA A 117 3.84 1.38 -8.07
C ALA A 117 3.16 2.59 -8.70
N GLY A 118 1.92 2.82 -8.33
CA GLY A 118 1.19 4.01 -8.72
C GLY A 118 0.19 4.40 -7.65
N VAL A 119 0.13 5.69 -7.38
CA VAL A 119 -0.76 6.26 -6.36
C VAL A 119 -1.51 7.43 -6.99
N ARG A 120 -2.82 7.41 -6.86
CA ARG A 120 -3.67 8.47 -7.41
C ARG A 120 -3.46 9.80 -6.68
N PRO A 121 -3.78 10.93 -7.37
CA PRO A 121 -3.84 12.24 -6.73
C PRO A 121 -4.70 12.22 -5.47
N TRP A 122 -4.34 13.04 -4.50
CA TRP A 122 -5.05 13.23 -3.22
C TRP A 122 -5.10 12.01 -2.30
N THR A 123 -4.59 10.85 -2.71
CA THR A 123 -4.40 9.70 -1.81
C THR A 123 -3.50 10.11 -0.65
N TYR A 124 -3.81 9.67 0.56
CA TYR A 124 -3.18 10.05 1.83
C TYR A 124 -3.57 11.43 2.37
N SER A 125 -4.26 12.26 1.58
CA SER A 125 -4.77 13.55 2.05
C SER A 125 -6.15 13.37 2.68
N HIS A 126 -6.42 14.16 3.71
CA HIS A 126 -7.74 14.22 4.34
C HIS A 126 -8.23 15.66 4.37
N PHE A 127 -9.54 15.84 4.61
CA PHE A 127 -10.15 17.16 4.72
C PHE A 127 -9.47 18.03 5.79
N THR A 128 -9.07 17.42 6.89
CA THR A 128 -8.27 18.04 7.94
C THR A 128 -6.79 17.65 7.75
N PRO A 129 -5.86 18.60 7.64
CA PRO A 129 -4.43 18.29 7.43
C PRO A 129 -3.83 17.37 8.51
N THR A 130 -4.32 17.48 9.75
CA THR A 130 -3.88 16.65 10.89
C THR A 130 -4.32 15.18 10.78
N SER A 131 -5.33 14.89 9.98
CA SER A 131 -5.81 13.52 9.70
C SER A 131 -5.21 12.93 8.41
N ALA A 132 -4.30 13.64 7.73
CA ALA A 132 -3.58 13.10 6.59
C ALA A 132 -2.67 11.93 7.00
N TYR A 133 -2.51 10.94 6.11
CA TYR A 133 -1.67 9.75 6.37
C TYR A 133 -0.19 10.06 6.21
N ILE A 134 0.28 10.99 7.02
CA ILE A 134 1.66 11.50 7.07
C ILE A 134 2.16 11.55 8.52
N ASN A 135 3.46 11.53 8.70
CA ASN A 135 4.13 11.82 9.97
C ASN A 135 5.06 13.03 9.79
N GLY A 136 4.64 14.16 10.30
CA GLY A 136 5.30 15.45 10.02
C GLY A 136 5.20 15.77 8.52
N LEU A 137 6.32 15.78 7.80
CA LEU A 137 6.39 16.03 6.36
C LEU A 137 6.61 14.74 5.53
N THR A 138 6.57 13.58 6.17
CA THR A 138 6.89 12.30 5.52
C THR A 138 5.63 11.47 5.33
N PRO A 139 5.29 11.05 4.10
CA PRO A 139 4.22 10.09 3.85
C PRO A 139 4.49 8.76 4.59
N LEU A 140 3.46 8.19 5.21
CA LEU A 140 3.57 6.93 5.94
C LEU A 140 3.52 5.68 5.03
N ALA A 141 3.10 5.85 3.78
CA ALA A 141 3.07 4.76 2.80
C ALA A 141 4.26 4.87 1.82
N HIS A 142 4.03 5.36 0.60
CA HIS A 142 5.09 5.43 -0.40
C HIS A 142 5.93 6.72 -0.24
N PRO A 143 7.27 6.65 -0.35
CA PRO A 143 8.15 7.83 -0.19
C PRO A 143 7.85 8.99 -1.14
N LEU A 144 7.34 8.72 -2.34
CA LEU A 144 6.93 9.75 -3.29
C LEU A 144 5.59 10.42 -2.94
N GLY A 145 4.87 9.92 -1.92
CA GLY A 145 3.54 10.42 -1.57
C GLY A 145 2.47 9.97 -2.55
N ALA A 146 1.68 10.90 -3.05
CA ALA A 146 0.61 10.66 -4.01
C ALA A 146 0.96 11.22 -5.41
N ASN A 147 0.07 10.96 -6.40
CA ASN A 147 0.15 11.50 -7.75
C ASN A 147 1.41 11.09 -8.52
N PHE A 148 1.76 9.80 -8.52
CA PHE A 148 2.93 9.30 -9.22
C PHE A 148 2.70 7.91 -9.85
N LEU A 149 3.58 7.59 -10.80
CA LEU A 149 3.87 6.25 -11.28
C LEU A 149 5.36 6.01 -11.15
N GLU A 150 5.76 4.85 -10.63
CA GLU A 150 7.15 4.45 -10.48
C GLU A 150 7.34 3.01 -10.96
N GLY A 151 8.46 2.78 -11.65
CA GLY A 151 8.95 1.45 -11.97
C GLY A 151 10.39 1.30 -11.49
N SER A 152 10.72 0.18 -10.89
CA SER A 152 12.08 -0.11 -10.45
C SER A 152 12.51 -1.53 -10.78
N ILE A 153 13.80 -1.68 -11.03
CA ILE A 153 14.48 -2.96 -11.12
C ILE A 153 15.69 -2.94 -10.20
N GLU A 154 15.81 -3.95 -9.39
CA GLU A 154 16.91 -4.12 -8.46
C GLU A 154 17.49 -5.52 -8.63
N GLY A 155 18.80 -5.63 -8.55
CA GLY A 155 19.48 -6.92 -8.65
C GLY A 155 20.74 -6.98 -7.80
N HIS A 156 21.01 -8.18 -7.29
CA HIS A 156 22.31 -8.46 -6.66
C HIS A 156 22.85 -9.80 -7.12
N MET A 157 24.17 -9.87 -7.19
CA MET A 157 24.89 -11.09 -7.54
C MET A 157 26.12 -11.26 -6.64
N ASN A 158 26.26 -12.46 -6.10
CA ASN A 158 27.41 -12.84 -5.26
C ASN A 158 28.36 -13.73 -6.07
N ARG A 159 29.61 -13.34 -6.14
CA ARG A 159 30.69 -14.12 -6.76
C ARG A 159 31.91 -14.18 -5.88
N LYS A 160 32.15 -15.32 -5.24
CA LYS A 160 33.32 -15.56 -4.36
C LYS A 160 33.60 -14.40 -3.40
N LYS A 161 34.47 -13.47 -3.79
CA LYS A 161 34.91 -12.31 -2.99
C LYS A 161 34.14 -11.01 -3.31
N TRP A 162 33.23 -11.04 -4.31
CA TRP A 162 32.52 -9.85 -4.79
C TRP A 162 31.03 -9.97 -4.60
N THR A 163 30.42 -8.92 -4.12
CA THR A 163 28.96 -8.72 -4.18
C THR A 163 28.71 -7.50 -5.04
N LEU A 164 27.97 -7.69 -6.12
CA LEU A 164 27.47 -6.61 -6.97
C LEU A 164 26.00 -6.37 -6.65
N HIS A 165 25.65 -5.13 -6.43
CA HIS A 165 24.26 -4.67 -6.26
C HIS A 165 24.01 -3.48 -7.17
N GLY A 166 22.85 -3.45 -7.81
CA GLY A 166 22.41 -2.35 -8.65
C GLY A 166 20.91 -2.15 -8.56
N ARG A 167 20.48 -0.90 -8.59
CA ARG A 167 19.06 -0.51 -8.67
C ARG A 167 18.91 0.60 -9.72
N CYS A 168 17.87 0.49 -10.53
CA CYS A 168 17.41 1.53 -11.43
C CYS A 168 15.94 1.81 -11.12
N THR A 169 15.59 3.08 -10.99
CA THR A 169 14.22 3.53 -10.72
C THR A 169 13.89 4.65 -11.69
N VAL A 170 12.70 4.58 -12.27
CA VAL A 170 12.14 5.62 -13.11
C VAL A 170 10.78 5.99 -12.52
N SER A 171 10.55 7.26 -12.28
CA SER A 171 9.30 7.77 -11.76
C SER A 171 8.80 8.95 -12.59
N SER A 172 7.49 9.05 -12.68
CA SER A 172 6.78 10.21 -13.22
C SER A 172 5.81 10.69 -12.16
N ARG A 173 5.80 11.98 -11.92
CA ARG A 173 4.89 12.63 -10.97
C ARG A 173 3.99 13.59 -11.75
N GLY A 174 2.70 13.59 -11.44
CA GLY A 174 1.78 14.57 -11.97
C GLY A 174 2.02 15.94 -11.35
N ASP A 175 1.64 16.98 -12.07
CA ASP A 175 1.60 18.34 -11.54
C ASP A 175 0.47 18.43 -10.50
N ASP A 176 0.74 19.12 -9.39
CA ASP A 176 -0.23 19.35 -8.29
C ASP A 176 -1.23 20.45 -8.66
#